data_93157417ede43a728c3d9ee9c1f056c0
#
_entry.id   93157417ede43a728c3d9ee9c1f056c0
#
_cell.length_a   1.000
_cell.length_b   1.000
_cell.length_c   1.000
_cell.angle_alpha   90.00
_cell.angle_beta   90.00
_cell.angle_gamma   90.00
#
_symmetry.space_group_name_H-M   'P 1'
#
loop_
_entity.id
_entity.type
_entity.pdbx_description
1 polymer ?
#
loop_
_entity_poly.entity_id
_entity_poly.type
_entity_poly.pdbx_seq_one_letter_code
_entity_poly.pdbx_strand_id
1 'polypeptide(L)'
;MTTELRFRTLGLLGGMSWESTAIYYRLINQGVAARGGGLHSAPLLLHSLDFAGVAAAQAAGDWAGLGVQLGTAAAGLVRAGAGAVMIGTNTMHRLAAEVQAAAGVPLLHIGDATGAALRAAGVKRAGLLGTRFTMEDASVLRGHLGERHGIETVVPGEAARAEVHRVIYEELCRGRIESTSRAAYAGIIRDLKRDGAEAVILGCTEIGLLIGAADSALPVFDTTHLHAAMAVDWICS
;
A
#
# COMPACT_ATOMS: atom_id res chain seq x y z
N MET A 1 -28.91 -25.44 7.22
CA MET A 1 -28.67 -24.20 7.99
C MET A 1 -27.70 -23.37 7.17
N THR A 2 -28.14 -22.31 6.53
CA THR A 2 -27.25 -21.34 5.88
C THR A 2 -26.55 -20.57 6.99
N THR A 3 -25.26 -20.78 7.15
CA THR A 3 -24.45 -19.96 8.06
C THR A 3 -24.56 -18.53 7.58
N GLU A 4 -25.17 -17.67 8.39
CA GLU A 4 -25.30 -16.25 8.09
C GLU A 4 -23.90 -15.63 8.04
N LEU A 5 -23.49 -15.18 6.86
CA LEU A 5 -22.19 -14.54 6.67
C LEU A 5 -22.15 -13.24 7.49
N ARG A 6 -21.33 -13.22 8.54
CA ARG A 6 -21.10 -12.01 9.34
C ARG A 6 -19.81 -11.36 8.86
N PHE A 7 -19.92 -10.19 8.28
CA PHE A 7 -18.77 -9.38 7.88
C PHE A 7 -18.34 -8.47 9.04
N ARG A 8 -17.04 -8.39 9.26
CA ARG A 8 -16.46 -7.48 10.26
C ARG A 8 -16.28 -6.09 9.66
N THR A 9 -16.48 -5.04 10.47
CA THR A 9 -16.28 -3.65 10.04
C THR A 9 -14.80 -3.28 10.08
N LEU A 10 -14.26 -2.82 8.94
CA LEU A 10 -12.87 -2.39 8.79
C LEU A 10 -12.79 -0.87 8.71
N GLY A 11 -11.81 -0.27 9.41
CA GLY A 11 -11.45 1.14 9.31
C GLY A 11 -10.34 1.36 8.28
N LEU A 12 -10.55 2.26 7.33
CA LEU A 12 -9.57 2.66 6.32
C LEU A 12 -9.13 4.11 6.55
N LEU A 13 -7.85 4.31 6.85
CA LEU A 13 -7.20 5.62 6.81
C LEU A 13 -6.78 5.90 5.36
N GLY A 14 -7.51 6.78 4.70
CA GLY A 14 -7.36 7.12 3.29
C GLY A 14 -7.10 8.60 3.05
N GLY A 15 -7.26 9.03 1.80
CA GLY A 15 -7.04 10.42 1.37
C GLY A 15 -5.58 10.76 1.06
N MET A 16 -4.68 9.78 1.04
CA MET A 16 -3.23 9.96 0.89
C MET A 16 -2.61 9.23 -0.34
N SER A 17 -3.10 9.26 -1.58
CA SER A 17 -4.11 10.14 -2.17
C SER A 17 -5.56 9.61 -2.06
N TRP A 18 -6.52 10.46 -2.52
CA TRP A 18 -7.92 10.05 -2.68
C TRP A 18 -8.09 9.07 -3.85
N GLU A 19 -7.28 9.18 -4.89
CA GLU A 19 -7.27 8.27 -6.04
C GLU A 19 -7.00 6.82 -5.60
N SER A 20 -5.95 6.61 -4.81
CA SER A 20 -5.65 5.28 -4.28
C SER A 20 -6.71 4.80 -3.30
N THR A 21 -7.31 5.70 -2.53
CA THR A 21 -8.41 5.37 -1.62
C THR A 21 -9.63 4.84 -2.36
N ALA A 22 -9.97 5.44 -3.50
CA ALA A 22 -11.04 4.96 -4.36
C ALA A 22 -10.75 3.55 -4.91
N ILE A 23 -9.48 3.25 -5.24
CA ILE A 23 -9.04 1.91 -5.64
C ILE A 23 -9.23 0.91 -4.51
N TYR A 24 -8.77 1.22 -3.28
CA TYR A 24 -8.99 0.38 -2.09
C TYR A 24 -10.47 0.10 -1.87
N TYR A 25 -11.31 1.14 -1.87
CA TYR A 25 -12.74 1.00 -1.68
C TYR A 25 -13.35 0.04 -2.71
N ARG A 26 -12.99 0.20 -3.98
CA ARG A 26 -13.46 -0.65 -5.07
C ARG A 26 -12.99 -2.10 -4.92
N LEU A 27 -11.69 -2.32 -4.69
CA LEU A 27 -11.11 -3.67 -4.60
C LEU A 27 -11.68 -4.45 -3.42
N ILE A 28 -11.81 -3.81 -2.26
CA ILE A 28 -12.34 -4.45 -1.05
C ILE A 28 -13.82 -4.82 -1.26
N ASN A 29 -14.64 -3.91 -1.81
CA ASN A 29 -16.04 -4.21 -2.09
C ASN A 29 -16.21 -5.31 -3.14
N GLN A 30 -15.42 -5.29 -4.23
CA GLN A 30 -15.42 -6.36 -5.22
C GLN A 30 -15.04 -7.71 -4.61
N GLY A 31 -14.04 -7.75 -3.74
CA GLY A 31 -13.61 -8.97 -3.07
C GLY A 31 -14.66 -9.54 -2.11
N VAL A 32 -15.30 -8.67 -1.32
CA VAL A 32 -16.40 -9.08 -0.41
C VAL A 32 -17.63 -9.53 -1.22
N ALA A 33 -18.01 -8.80 -2.27
CA ALA A 33 -19.12 -9.20 -3.15
C ALA A 33 -18.87 -10.56 -3.81
N ALA A 34 -17.62 -10.84 -4.25
CA ALA A 34 -17.26 -12.12 -4.83
C ALA A 34 -17.37 -13.29 -3.84
N ARG A 35 -17.14 -13.06 -2.54
CA ARG A 35 -17.25 -14.10 -1.50
C ARG A 35 -18.66 -14.24 -0.94
N GLY A 36 -19.34 -13.13 -0.73
CA GLY A 36 -20.67 -13.09 -0.14
C GLY A 36 -21.78 -13.37 -1.15
N GLY A 37 -21.55 -13.05 -2.42
CA GLY A 37 -22.57 -13.11 -3.48
C GLY A 37 -23.63 -12.02 -3.37
N GLY A 38 -24.54 -11.98 -4.33
CA GLY A 38 -25.70 -11.09 -4.33
C GLY A 38 -25.34 -9.60 -4.21
N LEU A 39 -25.96 -8.92 -3.27
CA LEU A 39 -25.77 -7.49 -3.00
C LEU A 39 -24.79 -7.20 -1.86
N HIS A 40 -24.02 -8.19 -1.42
CA HIS A 40 -23.05 -7.99 -0.35
C HIS A 40 -21.95 -6.99 -0.73
N SER A 41 -21.61 -6.12 0.22
CA SER A 41 -20.53 -5.16 0.15
C SER A 41 -19.79 -5.11 1.50
N ALA A 42 -18.59 -4.54 1.52
CA ALA A 42 -17.77 -4.47 2.70
C ALA A 42 -18.30 -3.44 3.70
N PRO A 43 -18.51 -3.78 5.00
CA PRO A 43 -18.71 -2.79 6.05
C PRO A 43 -17.41 -2.01 6.25
N LEU A 44 -17.30 -0.80 5.66
CA LEU A 44 -16.11 0.06 5.71
C LEU A 44 -16.43 1.39 6.40
N LEU A 45 -15.53 1.79 7.28
CA LEU A 45 -15.43 3.15 7.81
C LEU A 45 -14.21 3.82 7.18
N LEU A 46 -14.41 4.91 6.48
CA LEU A 46 -13.35 5.67 5.82
C LEU A 46 -13.11 6.99 6.55
N HIS A 47 -11.86 7.23 6.97
CA HIS A 47 -11.37 8.55 7.32
C HIS A 47 -10.45 9.05 6.21
N SER A 48 -10.94 9.96 5.38
CA SER A 48 -10.20 10.54 4.27
C SER A 48 -9.53 11.84 4.71
N LEU A 49 -8.20 11.85 4.68
CA LEU A 49 -7.37 13.03 5.00
C LEU A 49 -7.22 13.95 3.78
N ASP A 50 -6.96 15.24 4.01
CA ASP A 50 -6.46 16.13 2.98
C ASP A 50 -4.97 15.89 2.75
N PHE A 51 -4.62 15.40 1.55
CA PHE A 51 -3.24 15.01 1.22
C PHE A 51 -2.27 16.21 1.18
N ALA A 52 -2.75 17.41 0.91
CA ALA A 52 -1.88 18.58 0.86
C ALA A 52 -1.20 18.83 2.21
N GLY A 53 -1.93 18.73 3.31
CA GLY A 53 -1.40 18.85 4.67
C GLY A 53 -0.43 17.71 5.02
N VAL A 54 -0.78 16.47 4.66
CA VAL A 54 0.06 15.30 4.89
C VAL A 54 1.37 15.40 4.11
N ALA A 55 1.32 15.77 2.82
CA ALA A 55 2.50 15.93 1.97
C ALA A 55 3.42 17.05 2.47
N ALA A 56 2.86 18.17 2.92
CA ALA A 56 3.63 19.27 3.50
C ALA A 56 4.36 18.82 4.79
N ALA A 57 3.69 18.10 5.68
CA ALA A 57 4.29 17.57 6.91
C ALA A 57 5.39 16.53 6.60
N GLN A 58 5.17 15.65 5.60
CA GLN A 58 6.20 14.71 5.12
C GLN A 58 7.45 15.46 4.61
N ALA A 59 7.25 16.50 3.81
CA ALA A 59 8.35 17.31 3.27
C ALA A 59 9.12 18.05 4.37
N ALA A 60 8.42 18.51 5.41
CA ALA A 60 9.01 19.15 6.60
C ALA A 60 9.66 18.15 7.58
N GLY A 61 9.44 16.84 7.40
CA GLY A 61 9.92 15.81 8.33
C GLY A 61 9.14 15.74 9.65
N ASP A 62 7.94 16.31 9.71
CA ASP A 62 7.07 16.27 10.91
C ASP A 62 6.34 14.92 11.04
N TRP A 63 7.12 13.88 11.25
CA TRP A 63 6.59 12.54 11.46
C TRP A 63 5.85 12.40 12.78
N ALA A 64 6.25 13.14 13.82
CA ALA A 64 5.58 13.13 15.11
C ALA A 64 4.15 13.69 15.00
N GLY A 65 3.97 14.85 14.34
CA GLY A 65 2.66 15.43 14.09
C GLY A 65 1.77 14.51 13.26
N LEU A 66 2.33 13.87 12.22
CA LEU A 66 1.62 12.88 11.41
C LEU A 66 1.21 11.65 12.22
N GLY A 67 2.05 11.17 13.15
CA GLY A 67 1.72 10.07 14.06
C GLY A 67 0.51 10.38 14.93
N VAL A 68 0.47 11.58 15.52
CA VAL A 68 -0.67 12.06 16.32
C VAL A 68 -1.94 12.16 15.45
N GLN A 69 -1.82 12.74 14.24
CA GLN A 69 -2.95 12.90 13.33
C GLN A 69 -3.55 11.55 12.92
N LEU A 70 -2.72 10.62 12.44
CA LEU A 70 -3.18 9.30 12.00
C LEU A 70 -3.69 8.46 13.18
N GLY A 71 -3.02 8.52 14.34
CA GLY A 71 -3.46 7.83 15.54
C GLY A 71 -4.83 8.30 16.01
N THR A 72 -5.06 9.62 16.00
CA THR A 72 -6.37 10.22 16.36
C THR A 72 -7.46 9.78 15.38
N ALA A 73 -7.16 9.77 14.08
CA ALA A 73 -8.07 9.32 13.04
C ALA A 73 -8.41 7.81 13.20
N ALA A 74 -7.40 6.96 13.47
CA ALA A 74 -7.58 5.53 13.71
C ALA A 74 -8.44 5.26 14.94
N ALA A 75 -8.18 5.93 16.08
CA ALA A 75 -9.00 5.84 17.26
C ALA A 75 -10.46 6.30 17.00
N GLY A 76 -10.65 7.29 16.10
CA GLY A 76 -11.98 7.73 15.65
C GLY A 76 -12.72 6.62 14.91
N LEU A 77 -12.06 5.90 14.00
CA LEU A 77 -12.63 4.76 13.28
C LEU A 77 -13.03 3.62 14.23
N VAL A 78 -12.19 3.34 15.24
CA VAL A 78 -12.51 2.31 16.25
C VAL A 78 -13.72 2.71 17.11
N ARG A 79 -13.80 3.97 17.55
CA ARG A 79 -15.01 4.47 18.26
C ARG A 79 -16.28 4.38 17.41
N ALA A 80 -16.15 4.46 16.09
CA ALA A 80 -17.25 4.29 15.15
C ALA A 80 -17.59 2.81 14.86
N GLY A 81 -16.82 1.85 15.41
CA GLY A 81 -17.11 0.42 15.33
C GLY A 81 -16.15 -0.40 14.46
N ALA A 82 -15.03 0.16 14.02
CA ALA A 82 -14.01 -0.62 13.31
C ALA A 82 -13.35 -1.65 14.25
N GLY A 83 -13.31 -2.92 13.84
CA GLY A 83 -12.65 -4.00 14.58
C GLY A 83 -11.18 -4.19 14.22
N ALA A 84 -10.72 -3.60 13.12
CA ALA A 84 -9.32 -3.44 12.73
C ALA A 84 -9.17 -2.17 11.91
N VAL A 85 -7.93 -1.72 11.71
CA VAL A 85 -7.61 -0.56 10.88
C VAL A 85 -6.59 -0.91 9.81
N MET A 86 -6.59 -0.17 8.70
CA MET A 86 -5.56 -0.23 7.69
C MET A 86 -5.18 1.18 7.20
N ILE A 87 -3.93 1.34 6.76
CA ILE A 87 -3.40 2.60 6.22
C ILE A 87 -3.32 2.46 4.70
N GLY A 88 -4.11 3.25 3.95
CA GLY A 88 -4.25 3.17 2.50
C GLY A 88 -3.08 3.76 1.70
N THR A 89 -1.84 3.65 2.21
CA THR A 89 -0.61 4.11 1.55
C THR A 89 0.63 3.41 2.12
N ASN A 90 1.67 3.22 1.31
CA ASN A 90 2.91 2.60 1.79
C ASN A 90 3.70 3.51 2.75
N THR A 91 3.94 4.76 2.37
CA THR A 91 4.83 5.68 3.11
C THR A 91 4.44 5.84 4.57
N MET A 92 3.15 5.91 4.88
CA MET A 92 2.67 6.14 6.25
C MET A 92 2.74 4.89 7.14
N HIS A 93 3.13 3.72 6.60
CA HIS A 93 3.46 2.56 7.43
C HIS A 93 4.72 2.76 8.29
N ARG A 94 5.49 3.81 8.02
CA ARG A 94 6.49 4.32 8.98
C ARG A 94 5.91 4.56 10.38
N LEU A 95 4.63 4.89 10.45
CA LEU A 95 3.89 5.21 11.69
C LEU A 95 2.95 4.07 12.12
N ALA A 96 3.17 2.85 11.60
CA ALA A 96 2.27 1.73 11.86
C ALA A 96 2.16 1.38 13.35
N ALA A 97 3.26 1.45 14.09
CA ALA A 97 3.29 1.16 15.53
C ALA A 97 2.47 2.18 16.32
N GLU A 98 2.65 3.47 16.03
CA GLU A 98 1.93 4.57 16.68
C GLU A 98 0.43 4.50 16.38
N VAL A 99 0.08 4.24 15.12
CA VAL A 99 -1.32 4.11 14.69
C VAL A 99 -1.97 2.91 15.37
N GLN A 100 -1.31 1.76 15.42
CA GLN A 100 -1.84 0.56 16.08
C GLN A 100 -2.00 0.77 17.58
N ALA A 101 -1.02 1.41 18.23
CA ALA A 101 -1.11 1.72 19.66
C ALA A 101 -2.28 2.66 19.97
N ALA A 102 -2.50 3.69 19.15
CA ALA A 102 -3.61 4.62 19.33
C ALA A 102 -4.97 4.00 19.01
N ALA A 103 -5.04 3.10 18.03
CA ALA A 103 -6.26 2.39 17.67
C ALA A 103 -6.67 1.35 18.71
N GLY A 104 -5.74 0.65 19.34
CA GLY A 104 -6.02 -0.43 20.31
C GLY A 104 -6.63 -1.69 19.66
N VAL A 105 -6.66 -1.78 18.33
CA VAL A 105 -7.12 -2.93 17.54
C VAL A 105 -6.04 -3.31 16.55
N PRO A 106 -6.12 -4.52 15.91
CA PRO A 106 -5.14 -4.90 14.91
C PRO A 106 -5.04 -3.91 13.75
N LEU A 107 -3.80 -3.62 13.32
CA LEU A 107 -3.50 -2.93 12.07
C LEU A 107 -3.16 -3.98 11.02
N LEU A 108 -3.92 -3.99 9.92
CA LEU A 108 -3.60 -4.80 8.76
C LEU A 108 -2.43 -4.13 8.03
N HIS A 109 -1.23 -4.74 8.14
CA HIS A 109 0.00 -4.09 7.67
C HIS A 109 0.28 -4.44 6.21
N ILE A 110 0.50 -3.43 5.35
CA ILE A 110 0.76 -3.63 3.90
C ILE A 110 2.00 -4.50 3.64
N GLY A 111 3.00 -4.41 4.50
CA GLY A 111 4.21 -5.23 4.44
C GLY A 111 3.94 -6.71 4.71
N ASP A 112 2.97 -7.04 5.59
CA ASP A 112 2.60 -8.43 5.87
C ASP A 112 1.88 -9.05 4.66
N ALA A 113 0.96 -8.31 4.02
CA ALA A 113 0.31 -8.73 2.79
C ALA A 113 1.32 -8.99 1.66
N THR A 114 2.25 -8.03 1.46
CA THR A 114 3.26 -8.10 0.42
C THR A 114 4.26 -9.24 0.68
N GLY A 115 4.77 -9.34 1.90
CA GLY A 115 5.74 -10.37 2.27
C GLY A 115 5.18 -11.79 2.22
N ALA A 116 3.92 -11.98 2.62
CA ALA A 116 3.25 -13.26 2.50
C ALA A 116 3.12 -13.71 1.04
N ALA A 117 2.74 -12.79 0.13
CA ALA A 117 2.60 -13.07 -1.29
C ALA A 117 3.97 -13.39 -1.95
N LEU A 118 5.02 -12.62 -1.63
CA LEU A 118 6.37 -12.88 -2.14
C LEU A 118 6.89 -14.23 -1.68
N ARG A 119 6.72 -14.57 -0.39
CA ARG A 119 7.11 -15.90 0.13
C ARG A 119 6.34 -17.04 -0.53
N ALA A 120 5.04 -16.88 -0.73
CA ALA A 120 4.21 -17.87 -1.41
C ALA A 120 4.68 -18.11 -2.86
N ALA A 121 5.24 -17.10 -3.51
CA ALA A 121 5.84 -17.18 -4.84
C ALA A 121 7.31 -17.67 -4.84
N GLY A 122 7.90 -17.94 -3.67
CA GLY A 122 9.29 -18.39 -3.54
C GLY A 122 10.33 -17.27 -3.76
N VAL A 123 9.90 -16.01 -3.83
CA VAL A 123 10.78 -14.83 -4.04
C VAL A 123 11.58 -14.55 -2.78
N LYS A 124 12.89 -14.39 -2.92
CA LYS A 124 13.81 -14.03 -1.83
C LYS A 124 14.38 -12.63 -1.98
N ARG A 125 14.46 -12.13 -3.21
CA ARG A 125 15.02 -10.81 -3.53
C ARG A 125 14.11 -10.07 -4.50
N ALA A 126 13.54 -8.93 -4.07
CA ALA A 126 12.58 -8.16 -4.85
C ALA A 126 13.05 -6.72 -5.09
N GLY A 127 12.86 -6.22 -6.31
CA GLY A 127 13.01 -4.80 -6.63
C GLY A 127 11.86 -4.01 -6.00
N LEU A 128 12.12 -2.82 -5.48
CA LEU A 128 11.10 -1.95 -4.89
C LEU A 128 11.04 -0.62 -5.65
N LEU A 129 9.88 -0.32 -6.21
CA LEU A 129 9.53 0.99 -6.76
C LEU A 129 8.52 1.68 -5.85
N GLY A 130 8.75 2.96 -5.55
CA GLY A 130 7.86 3.72 -4.68
C GLY A 130 8.28 5.18 -4.56
N THR A 131 7.71 5.91 -3.62
CA THR A 131 8.21 7.25 -3.29
C THR A 131 9.65 7.15 -2.76
N ARG A 132 10.38 8.28 -2.78
CA ARG A 132 11.70 8.34 -2.16
C ARG A 132 11.67 7.82 -0.72
N PHE A 133 10.66 8.21 0.06
CA PHE A 133 10.48 7.72 1.43
C PHE A 133 10.36 6.20 1.52
N THR A 134 9.59 5.58 0.62
CA THR A 134 9.41 4.13 0.61
C THR A 134 10.68 3.39 0.17
N MET A 135 11.43 3.95 -0.78
CA MET A 135 12.65 3.32 -1.30
C MET A 135 13.88 3.52 -0.39
N GLU A 136 14.01 4.67 0.26
CA GLU A 136 15.21 5.04 1.01
C GLU A 136 15.09 4.78 2.52
N ASP A 137 13.91 4.96 3.10
CA ASP A 137 13.67 4.70 4.52
C ASP A 137 13.31 3.22 4.77
N ALA A 138 14.21 2.50 5.40
CA ALA A 138 14.01 1.08 5.72
C ALA A 138 12.81 0.85 6.65
N SER A 139 12.45 1.82 7.50
CA SER A 139 11.36 1.68 8.46
C SER A 139 9.97 1.66 7.80
N VAL A 140 9.84 2.05 6.52
CA VAL A 140 8.55 2.08 5.82
C VAL A 140 8.11 0.67 5.39
N LEU A 141 8.93 -0.02 4.59
CA LEU A 141 8.57 -1.33 4.03
C LEU A 141 9.74 -2.32 4.02
N ARG A 142 10.94 -1.85 3.67
CA ARG A 142 12.11 -2.71 3.45
C ARG A 142 12.53 -3.49 4.68
N GLY A 143 12.63 -2.83 5.84
CA GLY A 143 12.95 -3.47 7.12
C GLY A 143 11.89 -4.50 7.51
N HIS A 144 10.62 -4.14 7.39
CA HIS A 144 9.51 -5.04 7.68
C HIS A 144 9.55 -6.32 6.82
N LEU A 145 9.81 -6.18 5.50
CA LEU A 145 9.95 -7.32 4.60
C LEU A 145 11.17 -8.18 4.94
N GLY A 146 12.31 -7.56 5.28
CA GLY A 146 13.52 -8.28 5.69
C GLY A 146 13.35 -9.03 7.00
N GLU A 147 12.94 -8.33 8.05
CA GLU A 147 12.88 -8.85 9.42
C GLU A 147 11.77 -9.90 9.61
N ARG A 148 10.58 -9.66 9.04
CA ARG A 148 9.42 -10.53 9.27
C ARG A 148 9.22 -11.60 8.19
N HIS A 149 9.69 -11.34 6.99
CA HIS A 149 9.43 -12.22 5.85
C HIS A 149 10.69 -12.81 5.20
N GLY A 150 11.88 -12.34 5.58
CA GLY A 150 13.16 -12.79 5.00
C GLY A 150 13.34 -12.38 3.54
N ILE A 151 12.71 -11.30 3.11
CA ILE A 151 12.77 -10.79 1.74
C ILE A 151 13.80 -9.64 1.67
N GLU A 152 14.87 -9.86 0.91
CA GLU A 152 15.79 -8.79 0.54
C GLU A 152 15.15 -7.85 -0.47
N THR A 153 15.28 -6.53 -0.26
CA THR A 153 14.76 -5.53 -1.20
C THR A 153 15.89 -4.74 -1.86
N VAL A 154 15.85 -4.64 -3.18
CA VAL A 154 16.76 -3.84 -4.01
C VAL A 154 16.01 -2.62 -4.51
N VAL A 155 16.65 -1.46 -4.47
CA VAL A 155 16.08 -0.21 -5.01
C VAL A 155 16.91 0.27 -6.19
N PRO A 156 16.32 1.02 -7.14
CA PRO A 156 17.05 1.57 -8.28
C PRO A 156 18.19 2.51 -7.85
N GLY A 157 19.13 2.77 -8.73
CA GLY A 157 20.16 3.81 -8.55
C GLY A 157 19.55 5.20 -8.34
N GLU A 158 20.31 6.14 -7.79
CA GLU A 158 19.83 7.45 -7.34
C GLU A 158 19.02 8.22 -8.41
N ALA A 159 19.53 8.34 -9.63
CA ALA A 159 18.84 9.03 -10.71
C ALA A 159 17.49 8.37 -11.06
N ALA A 160 17.44 7.03 -11.08
CA ALA A 160 16.20 6.30 -11.34
C ALA A 160 15.21 6.42 -10.18
N ARG A 161 15.67 6.44 -8.90
CA ARG A 161 14.79 6.72 -7.76
C ARG A 161 14.19 8.12 -7.83
N ALA A 162 14.98 9.12 -8.23
CA ALA A 162 14.49 10.50 -8.41
C ALA A 162 13.41 10.56 -9.49
N GLU A 163 13.62 9.88 -10.63
CA GLU A 163 12.62 9.82 -11.71
C GLU A 163 11.35 9.08 -11.26
N VAL A 164 11.46 7.94 -10.57
CA VAL A 164 10.31 7.23 -10.02
C VAL A 164 9.50 8.14 -9.08
N HIS A 165 10.18 8.87 -8.20
CA HIS A 165 9.54 9.79 -7.26
C HIS A 165 8.84 10.95 -7.98
N ARG A 166 9.51 11.58 -8.97
CA ARG A 166 8.95 12.67 -9.77
C ARG A 166 7.65 12.23 -10.47
N VAL A 167 7.69 11.10 -11.17
CA VAL A 167 6.52 10.58 -11.88
C VAL A 167 5.34 10.33 -10.93
N ILE A 168 5.58 9.77 -9.74
CA ILE A 168 4.53 9.56 -8.75
C ILE A 168 3.84 10.89 -8.39
N TYR A 169 4.61 11.93 -7.98
CA TYR A 169 4.03 13.18 -7.47
C TYR A 169 3.55 14.13 -8.57
N GLU A 170 4.26 14.20 -9.69
CA GLU A 170 3.96 15.17 -10.73
C GLU A 170 2.98 14.66 -11.78
N GLU A 171 2.85 13.33 -11.91
CA GLU A 171 1.98 12.70 -12.90
C GLU A 171 0.89 11.85 -12.24
N LEU A 172 1.24 10.73 -11.61
CA LEU A 172 0.28 9.71 -11.16
C LEU A 172 -0.68 10.22 -10.08
N CYS A 173 -0.19 10.93 -9.07
CA CYS A 173 -1.02 11.57 -8.04
C CYS A 173 -1.93 12.69 -8.58
N ARG A 174 -1.73 13.10 -9.84
CA ARG A 174 -2.55 14.08 -10.55
C ARG A 174 -3.40 13.44 -11.66
N GLY A 175 -3.51 12.10 -11.67
CA GLY A 175 -4.28 11.34 -12.64
C GLY A 175 -3.68 11.32 -14.05
N ARG A 176 -2.41 11.71 -14.24
CA ARG A 176 -1.74 11.71 -15.55
C ARG A 176 -0.96 10.42 -15.75
N ILE A 177 -1.18 9.75 -16.88
CA ILE A 177 -0.52 8.49 -17.26
C ILE A 177 0.18 8.71 -18.60
N GLU A 178 1.51 8.85 -18.56
CA GLU A 178 2.33 9.19 -19.73
C GLU A 178 3.04 7.94 -20.25
N SER A 179 3.02 7.74 -21.58
CA SER A 179 3.70 6.60 -22.22
C SER A 179 5.22 6.63 -22.06
N THR A 180 5.81 7.82 -22.02
CA THR A 180 7.24 8.03 -21.77
C THR A 180 7.63 7.58 -20.37
N SER A 181 6.82 7.88 -19.36
CA SER A 181 7.03 7.45 -17.97
C SER A 181 6.86 5.93 -17.83
N ARG A 182 5.90 5.34 -18.56
CA ARG A 182 5.76 3.87 -18.64
C ARG A 182 7.02 3.22 -19.19
N ALA A 183 7.56 3.74 -20.29
CA ALA A 183 8.78 3.22 -20.89
C ALA A 183 10.00 3.35 -19.96
N ALA A 184 10.11 4.47 -19.23
CA ALA A 184 11.15 4.68 -18.22
C ALA A 184 11.06 3.64 -17.08
N TYR A 185 9.88 3.41 -16.53
CA TYR A 185 9.66 2.39 -15.49
C TYR A 185 9.98 0.98 -15.97
N ALA A 186 9.58 0.63 -17.20
CA ALA A 186 9.94 -0.66 -17.80
C ALA A 186 11.48 -0.81 -17.95
N GLY A 187 12.18 0.28 -18.24
CA GLY A 187 13.65 0.33 -18.23
C GLY A 187 14.23 0.06 -16.85
N ILE A 188 13.75 0.78 -15.84
CA ILE A 188 14.19 0.64 -14.45
C ILE A 188 13.95 -0.79 -13.93
N ILE A 189 12.82 -1.41 -14.28
CA ILE A 189 12.54 -2.80 -13.90
C ILE A 189 13.53 -3.78 -14.57
N ARG A 190 13.93 -3.55 -15.82
CA ARG A 190 14.98 -4.35 -16.48
C ARG A 190 16.33 -4.21 -15.77
N ASP A 191 16.65 -3.02 -15.28
CA ASP A 191 17.87 -2.79 -14.53
C ASP A 191 17.85 -3.52 -13.18
N LEU A 192 16.75 -3.44 -12.42
CA LEU A 192 16.55 -4.21 -11.19
C LEU A 192 16.70 -5.72 -11.43
N LYS A 193 16.20 -6.24 -12.57
CA LYS A 193 16.38 -7.65 -12.94
C LYS A 193 17.86 -7.98 -13.14
N ARG A 194 18.64 -7.09 -13.79
CA ARG A 194 20.10 -7.28 -13.95
C ARG A 194 20.83 -7.24 -12.61
N ASP A 195 20.30 -6.48 -11.64
CA ASP A 195 20.81 -6.38 -10.29
C ASP A 195 20.37 -7.56 -9.39
N GLY A 196 19.73 -8.58 -10.00
CA GLY A 196 19.37 -9.83 -9.36
C GLY A 196 18.01 -9.84 -8.65
N ALA A 197 17.12 -8.88 -8.93
CA ALA A 197 15.75 -8.96 -8.46
C ALA A 197 14.97 -10.07 -9.20
N GLU A 198 14.21 -10.86 -8.46
CA GLU A 198 13.37 -11.96 -8.94
C GLU A 198 11.94 -11.52 -9.22
N ALA A 199 11.52 -10.41 -8.59
CA ALA A 199 10.21 -9.79 -8.71
C ALA A 199 10.33 -8.28 -8.55
N VAL A 200 9.27 -7.53 -8.89
CA VAL A 200 9.17 -6.09 -8.60
C VAL A 200 7.94 -5.81 -7.72
N ILE A 201 8.16 -5.04 -6.66
CA ILE A 201 7.12 -4.53 -5.76
C ILE A 201 6.72 -3.14 -6.23
N LEU A 202 5.45 -2.93 -6.51
CA LEU A 202 4.88 -1.60 -6.73
C LEU A 202 4.49 -1.01 -5.36
N GLY A 203 5.46 -0.34 -4.73
CA GLY A 203 5.37 0.24 -3.39
C GLY A 203 4.77 1.65 -3.36
N CYS A 204 3.99 2.01 -4.35
CA CYS A 204 3.12 3.16 -4.37
C CYS A 204 1.81 2.75 -5.04
N THR A 205 0.71 3.12 -4.44
CA THR A 205 -0.65 2.71 -4.85
C THR A 205 -1.01 3.17 -6.25
N GLU A 206 -0.39 4.23 -6.75
CA GLU A 206 -0.62 4.79 -8.08
C GLU A 206 0.21 4.13 -9.18
N ILE A 207 1.31 3.45 -8.86
CA ILE A 207 2.19 2.83 -9.89
C ILE A 207 1.43 1.77 -10.70
N GLY A 208 0.51 1.05 -10.08
CA GLY A 208 -0.35 0.07 -10.75
C GLY A 208 -1.25 0.66 -11.86
N LEU A 209 -1.46 2.00 -11.88
CA LEU A 209 -2.12 2.69 -12.99
C LEU A 209 -1.22 2.84 -14.23
N LEU A 210 0.09 2.88 -14.01
CA LEU A 210 1.09 3.07 -15.07
C LEU A 210 1.66 1.75 -15.58
N ILE A 211 2.02 0.83 -14.68
CA ILE A 211 2.75 -0.41 -14.96
C ILE A 211 1.90 -1.62 -14.56
N GLY A 212 1.75 -2.55 -15.49
CA GLY A 212 1.17 -3.86 -15.25
C GLY A 212 2.13 -5.00 -15.58
N ALA A 213 1.64 -6.23 -15.51
CA ALA A 213 2.42 -7.43 -15.83
C ALA A 213 2.97 -7.41 -17.27
N ALA A 214 2.22 -6.81 -18.22
CA ALA A 214 2.63 -6.71 -19.63
C ALA A 214 3.79 -5.74 -19.86
N ASP A 215 4.01 -4.78 -18.95
CA ASP A 215 5.05 -3.76 -19.04
C ASP A 215 6.34 -4.18 -18.33
N SER A 216 6.32 -5.28 -17.57
CA SER A 216 7.38 -5.68 -16.64
C SER A 216 8.15 -6.90 -17.11
N ALA A 217 9.49 -6.84 -17.02
CA ALA A 217 10.38 -7.98 -17.24
C ALA A 217 10.48 -8.93 -16.04
N LEU A 218 9.79 -8.59 -14.92
CA LEU A 218 9.74 -9.33 -13.67
C LEU A 218 8.27 -9.57 -13.25
N PRO A 219 7.97 -10.63 -12.49
CA PRO A 219 6.68 -10.76 -11.80
C PRO A 219 6.37 -9.50 -10.97
N VAL A 220 5.14 -8.99 -11.08
CA VAL A 220 4.70 -7.76 -10.42
C VAL A 220 3.91 -8.08 -9.17
N PHE A 221 4.27 -7.43 -8.06
CA PHE A 221 3.58 -7.48 -6.78
C PHE A 221 3.04 -6.09 -6.44
N ASP A 222 1.77 -5.87 -6.72
CA ASP A 222 1.09 -4.60 -6.40
C ASP A 222 0.64 -4.61 -4.94
N THR A 223 1.27 -3.76 -4.13
CA THR A 223 0.99 -3.68 -2.69
C THR A 223 -0.45 -3.32 -2.39
N THR A 224 -1.11 -2.53 -3.24
CA THR A 224 -2.52 -2.12 -3.06
C THR A 224 -3.46 -3.31 -3.21
N HIS A 225 -3.28 -4.11 -4.27
CA HIS A 225 -4.09 -5.30 -4.51
C HIS A 225 -3.89 -6.35 -3.42
N LEU A 226 -2.65 -6.59 -3.00
CA LEU A 226 -2.33 -7.54 -1.94
C LEU A 226 -2.90 -7.10 -0.59
N HIS A 227 -2.80 -5.82 -0.27
CA HIS A 227 -3.33 -5.27 0.98
C HIS A 227 -4.87 -5.26 0.99
N ALA A 228 -5.51 -4.94 -0.13
CA ALA A 228 -6.96 -5.04 -0.27
C ALA A 228 -7.44 -6.49 -0.14
N ALA A 229 -6.71 -7.47 -0.69
CA ALA A 229 -7.03 -8.89 -0.52
C ALA A 229 -6.94 -9.32 0.95
N MET A 230 -5.90 -8.90 1.69
CA MET A 230 -5.80 -9.12 3.15
C MET A 230 -6.99 -8.51 3.89
N ALA A 231 -7.42 -7.31 3.51
CA ALA A 231 -8.60 -6.67 4.09
C ALA A 231 -9.88 -7.50 3.88
N VAL A 232 -10.07 -8.03 2.65
CA VAL A 232 -11.19 -8.92 2.32
C VAL A 232 -11.14 -10.20 3.16
N ASP A 233 -9.95 -10.82 3.31
CA ASP A 233 -9.76 -12.00 4.12
C ASP A 233 -10.18 -11.74 5.58
N TRP A 234 -9.76 -10.61 6.12
CA TRP A 234 -10.10 -10.22 7.50
C TRP A 234 -11.59 -9.89 7.66
N ILE A 235 -12.22 -9.19 6.71
CA ILE A 235 -13.65 -8.84 6.78
C ILE A 235 -14.52 -10.09 6.77
N CYS A 236 -14.12 -11.10 5.98
CA CYS A 236 -14.92 -12.31 5.75
C CYS A 236 -14.60 -13.48 6.69
N SER A 237 -13.68 -13.30 7.66
CA SER A 237 -13.27 -14.38 8.59
C SER A 237 -14.06 -14.46 9.89
#